data_eb75b449be21799a9e6ba1c2132d0823
#
_entry.id   eb75b449be21799a9e6ba1c2132d0823
#
_cell.length_a   1.000
_cell.length_b   1.000
_cell.length_c   1.000
_cell.angle_alpha   90.00
_cell.angle_beta   90.00
_cell.angle_gamma   90.00
#
_symmetry.space_group_name_H-M   'P 1'
#
loop_
_entity.id
_entity.type
_entity.pdbx_description
1 polymer ?
#
loop_
_entity_poly.entity_id
_entity_poly.type
_entity_poly.pdbx_seq_one_letter_code
_entity_poly.pdbx_strand_id
1 'polypeptide(L)'
;VLSGAEDINKLATRLKKLSSELEKANSEHKSKLISEFGEAQSRFEQIGGYAIEAEAHRLLSGLGFETSDHDRDIGELSGGWQMRVALARLLLSKPDLLVLDEPTNHLDVDSVTWLETYLGKWNNGLLFVSHDRDFIDGIANRIIEISAGRATEYAGSFGEFVVAREERIEYQKSLASQQEKEIAGTEKFIERFRYKASKAKQVQSRVKALEKLEKIEIETKEDAKTKFHFPEPRRSSRIVVEFEEVQAGYEDQMILENLSFTIERGKTVAVVGPNGAGKTTLVKLITGDLKPTNGNIFRGKNIDMSWFDQLQAEILDPKKTVLEELRTVPQVEETGRNLRTYLASFGFRGDSVDSLVSNLSGGEQTRLAIAKALCMPVNLLILDEPTNHLDLPSCDVLEDAISAYPGTVILITHDRHLIRSVADDLLEVRASKAVLHTGVPDRILNPSSNETKTNTLKQNPGRNKKHSKKADGGIREINRELTKIEKKWEKAEAHLLEIKEKLNDPELFKNPKEAEALVIEQETARDNASELMRLWESLEEKLRIQRENN
;
A
#
# COMPACT_ATOMS: atom_id res chain seq x y z
N VAL A 1 23.14 16.74 -9.14
CA VAL A 1 21.77 17.15 -9.46
C VAL A 1 21.74 18.18 -10.57
N LEU A 2 22.53 19.24 -10.53
CA LEU A 2 22.56 20.33 -11.56
C LEU A 2 22.84 19.83 -12.99
N SER A 3 23.50 18.67 -13.17
CA SER A 3 23.69 18.07 -14.50
C SER A 3 22.38 17.66 -15.20
N GLY A 4 21.26 17.57 -14.49
CA GLY A 4 19.94 17.34 -15.06
C GLY A 4 19.41 18.49 -15.91
N ALA A 5 19.93 19.73 -15.70
CA ALA A 5 19.62 20.90 -16.50
C ALA A 5 20.77 21.22 -17.46
N GLU A 6 20.98 20.37 -18.45
CA GLU A 6 22.15 20.36 -19.32
C GLU A 6 22.39 21.72 -20.03
N ASP A 7 21.33 22.35 -20.54
CA ASP A 7 21.41 23.62 -21.24
C ASP A 7 21.82 24.77 -20.31
N ILE A 8 21.30 24.78 -19.07
CA ILE A 8 21.65 25.77 -18.05
C ILE A 8 23.09 25.56 -17.60
N ASN A 9 23.52 24.32 -17.43
CA ASN A 9 24.87 23.99 -17.01
C ASN A 9 25.92 24.33 -18.07
N LYS A 10 25.62 24.13 -19.36
CA LYS A 10 26.44 24.58 -20.49
C LYS A 10 26.58 26.10 -20.48
N LEU A 11 25.49 26.83 -20.26
CA LEU A 11 25.50 28.29 -20.17
C LEU A 11 26.25 28.79 -18.93
N ALA A 12 26.07 28.18 -17.77
CA ALA A 12 26.83 28.54 -16.56
C ALA A 12 28.32 28.33 -16.73
N THR A 13 28.74 27.21 -17.35
CA THR A 13 30.13 26.91 -17.66
C THR A 13 30.70 27.94 -18.66
N ARG A 14 29.91 28.33 -19.69
CA ARG A 14 30.28 29.36 -20.65
C ARG A 14 30.43 30.71 -19.99
N LEU A 15 29.54 31.10 -19.08
CA LEU A 15 29.63 32.36 -18.33
C LEU A 15 30.88 32.40 -17.44
N LYS A 16 31.19 31.32 -16.72
CA LYS A 16 32.45 31.23 -15.94
C LYS A 16 33.68 31.36 -16.81
N LYS A 17 33.70 30.73 -18.00
CA LYS A 17 34.79 30.82 -18.95
C LYS A 17 34.93 32.22 -19.52
N LEU A 18 33.83 32.84 -19.96
CA LEU A 18 33.83 34.22 -20.47
C LEU A 18 34.25 35.23 -19.39
N SER A 19 33.86 35.04 -18.12
CA SER A 19 34.31 35.87 -17.00
C SER A 19 35.82 35.78 -16.82
N SER A 20 36.40 34.58 -16.84
CA SER A 20 37.86 34.41 -16.72
C SER A 20 38.65 34.92 -17.93
N GLU A 21 38.07 34.89 -19.13
CA GLU A 21 38.65 35.46 -20.34
C GLU A 21 38.58 36.99 -20.32
N LEU A 22 37.52 37.59 -19.80
CA LEU A 22 37.37 39.04 -19.61
C LEU A 22 38.40 39.63 -18.66
N GLU A 23 38.79 38.90 -17.61
CA GLU A 23 39.84 39.33 -16.68
C GLU A 23 41.23 39.37 -17.32
N LYS A 24 41.48 38.55 -18.35
CA LYS A 24 42.76 38.39 -19.04
C LYS A 24 42.85 39.14 -20.37
N ALA A 25 41.75 39.74 -20.86
CA ALA A 25 41.65 40.31 -22.20
C ALA A 25 42.24 41.69 -22.32
N ASN A 26 42.94 41.92 -23.44
CA ASN A 26 43.43 43.25 -23.87
C ASN A 26 42.25 44.08 -24.42
N SER A 27 42.40 45.42 -24.42
CA SER A 27 41.35 46.41 -24.73
C SER A 27 40.55 46.19 -26.02
N GLU A 28 41.15 45.64 -27.08
CA GLU A 28 40.51 45.44 -28.39
C GLU A 28 39.52 44.20 -28.38
N HIS A 29 39.81 43.14 -27.62
CA HIS A 29 38.99 41.97 -27.54
C HIS A 29 37.91 42.08 -26.45
N LYS A 30 38.05 43.02 -25.52
CA LYS A 30 37.21 43.16 -24.35
C LYS A 30 35.75 43.52 -24.67
N SER A 31 35.54 44.37 -25.69
CA SER A 31 34.18 44.79 -26.09
C SER A 31 33.34 43.63 -26.68
N LYS A 32 33.99 42.73 -27.43
CA LYS A 32 33.33 41.56 -28.01
C LYS A 32 32.98 40.54 -26.92
N LEU A 33 33.91 40.29 -25.99
CA LEU A 33 33.67 39.39 -24.85
C LEU A 33 32.56 39.89 -23.90
N ILE A 34 32.45 41.25 -23.72
CA ILE A 34 31.37 41.86 -22.93
C ILE A 34 30.00 41.60 -23.60
N SER A 35 29.92 41.74 -24.94
CA SER A 35 28.68 41.46 -25.67
C SER A 35 28.28 39.96 -25.55
N GLU A 36 29.24 39.05 -25.76
CA GLU A 36 28.98 37.61 -25.63
C GLU A 36 28.60 37.21 -24.19
N PHE A 37 29.21 37.82 -23.18
CA PHE A 37 28.88 37.63 -21.79
C PHE A 37 27.45 38.13 -21.49
N GLY A 38 27.09 39.33 -21.97
CA GLY A 38 25.75 39.90 -21.80
C GLY A 38 24.65 39.06 -22.46
N GLU A 39 24.92 38.55 -23.68
CA GLU A 39 23.98 37.65 -24.36
C GLU A 39 23.80 36.31 -23.60
N ALA A 40 24.92 35.72 -23.18
CA ALA A 40 24.90 34.49 -22.41
C ALA A 40 24.20 34.66 -21.04
N GLN A 41 24.44 35.81 -20.38
CA GLN A 41 23.81 36.15 -19.11
C GLN A 41 22.31 36.37 -19.27
N SER A 42 21.88 37.16 -20.27
CA SER A 42 20.47 37.38 -20.54
C SER A 42 19.73 36.04 -20.83
N ARG A 43 20.38 35.18 -21.60
CA ARG A 43 19.80 33.85 -21.87
C ARG A 43 19.75 32.95 -20.62
N PHE A 44 20.78 33.01 -19.78
CA PHE A 44 20.82 32.28 -18.50
C PHE A 44 19.73 32.78 -17.55
N GLU A 45 19.47 34.09 -17.49
CA GLU A 45 18.36 34.67 -16.72
C GLU A 45 16.99 34.25 -17.28
N GLN A 46 16.80 34.35 -18.62
CA GLN A 46 15.54 33.96 -19.27
C GLN A 46 15.13 32.50 -19.02
N ILE A 47 16.10 31.58 -18.95
CA ILE A 47 15.83 30.16 -18.66
C ILE A 47 15.84 29.84 -17.15
N GLY A 48 15.90 30.87 -16.30
CA GLY A 48 15.83 30.71 -14.85
C GLY A 48 17.08 30.14 -14.19
N GLY A 49 18.27 30.38 -14.82
CA GLY A 49 19.55 29.83 -14.38
C GLY A 49 19.90 30.09 -12.91
N TYR A 50 19.56 31.27 -12.38
CA TYR A 50 19.77 31.59 -10.96
C TYR A 50 18.79 30.88 -10.02
N ALA A 51 17.60 30.49 -10.51
CA ALA A 51 16.62 29.78 -9.71
C ALA A 51 16.87 28.26 -9.62
N ILE A 52 17.68 27.71 -10.53
CA ILE A 52 17.88 26.27 -10.64
C ILE A 52 18.61 25.66 -9.44
N GLU A 53 19.57 26.43 -8.90
CA GLU A 53 20.32 25.99 -7.71
C GLU A 53 19.43 25.94 -6.48
N ALA A 54 18.58 26.96 -6.31
CA ALA A 54 17.56 26.96 -5.25
C ALA A 54 16.54 25.82 -5.43
N GLU A 55 16.13 25.53 -6.67
CA GLU A 55 15.23 24.41 -6.97
C GLU A 55 15.92 23.07 -6.72
N ALA A 56 17.19 22.91 -7.07
CA ALA A 56 17.95 21.70 -6.76
C ALA A 56 18.05 21.46 -5.24
N HIS A 57 18.32 22.52 -4.47
CA HIS A 57 18.33 22.44 -3.00
C HIS A 57 16.94 22.07 -2.46
N ARG A 58 15.87 22.66 -3.01
CA ARG A 58 14.49 22.33 -2.62
C ARG A 58 14.14 20.86 -2.90
N LEU A 59 14.54 20.34 -4.05
CA LEU A 59 14.34 18.94 -4.43
C LEU A 59 15.11 18.00 -3.51
N LEU A 60 16.39 18.30 -3.22
CA LEU A 60 17.20 17.50 -2.31
C LEU A 60 16.60 17.49 -0.89
N SER A 61 16.28 18.66 -0.34
CA SER A 61 15.67 18.76 0.99
C SER A 61 14.33 18.01 1.07
N GLY A 62 13.50 18.09 0.02
CA GLY A 62 12.24 17.34 -0.06
C GLY A 62 12.42 15.83 -0.13
N LEU A 63 13.55 15.36 -0.68
CA LEU A 63 13.91 13.95 -0.71
C LEU A 63 14.72 13.51 0.53
N GLY A 64 14.76 14.35 1.58
CA GLY A 64 15.29 14.00 2.89
C GLY A 64 16.78 14.31 3.10
N PHE A 65 17.46 15.01 2.17
CA PHE A 65 18.84 15.45 2.39
C PHE A 65 18.89 16.66 3.34
N GLU A 66 19.80 16.61 4.30
CA GLU A 66 20.13 17.77 5.10
C GLU A 66 20.99 18.77 4.31
N THR A 67 20.97 20.03 4.70
CA THR A 67 21.76 21.07 4.02
C THR A 67 23.25 20.76 4.03
N SER A 68 23.74 20.08 5.07
CA SER A 68 25.12 19.59 5.22
C SER A 68 25.52 18.53 4.17
N ASP A 69 24.53 17.78 3.63
CA ASP A 69 24.79 16.70 2.68
C ASP A 69 24.84 17.17 1.22
N HIS A 70 24.41 18.42 0.95
CA HIS A 70 24.31 18.93 -0.42
C HIS A 70 25.65 19.01 -1.16
N ASP A 71 26.75 19.18 -0.42
CA ASP A 71 28.10 19.29 -0.97
C ASP A 71 28.92 17.99 -0.84
N ARG A 72 28.32 16.89 -0.34
CA ARG A 72 29.00 15.59 -0.20
C ARG A 72 29.21 14.92 -1.55
N ASP A 73 30.28 14.14 -1.65
CA ASP A 73 30.55 13.32 -2.83
C ASP A 73 29.49 12.20 -2.96
N ILE A 74 28.96 12.04 -4.18
CA ILE A 74 27.95 11.01 -4.47
C ILE A 74 28.51 9.59 -4.20
N GLY A 75 29.82 9.39 -4.40
CA GLY A 75 30.48 8.11 -4.15
C GLY A 75 30.47 7.67 -2.68
N GLU A 76 30.29 8.60 -1.74
CA GLU A 76 30.19 8.31 -0.31
C GLU A 76 28.76 7.95 0.12
N LEU A 77 27.77 8.14 -0.76
CA LEU A 77 26.37 7.88 -0.47
C LEU A 77 26.01 6.40 -0.66
N SER A 78 25.13 5.88 0.19
CA SER A 78 24.56 4.56 -0.02
C SER A 78 23.71 4.48 -1.29
N GLY A 79 23.44 3.29 -1.81
CA GLY A 79 22.65 3.07 -3.02
C GLY A 79 21.28 3.77 -2.99
N GLY A 80 20.56 3.72 -1.87
CA GLY A 80 19.29 4.43 -1.71
C GLY A 80 19.41 5.95 -1.81
N TRP A 81 20.46 6.54 -1.23
CA TRP A 81 20.73 7.97 -1.33
C TRP A 81 21.15 8.38 -2.75
N GLN A 82 21.93 7.52 -3.45
CA GLN A 82 22.27 7.75 -4.86
C GLN A 82 21.02 7.75 -5.75
N MET A 83 20.05 6.84 -5.49
CA MET A 83 18.77 6.82 -6.20
C MET A 83 17.97 8.11 -5.97
N ARG A 84 17.95 8.66 -4.75
CA ARG A 84 17.29 9.95 -4.46
C ARG A 84 17.95 11.10 -5.21
N VAL A 85 19.28 11.12 -5.33
CA VAL A 85 20.01 12.11 -6.16
C VAL A 85 19.63 11.97 -7.62
N ALA A 86 19.52 10.73 -8.15
CA ALA A 86 19.10 10.49 -9.51
C ALA A 86 17.66 10.97 -9.76
N LEU A 87 16.75 10.72 -8.82
CA LEU A 87 15.37 11.21 -8.85
C LEU A 87 15.34 12.75 -8.84
N ALA A 88 16.09 13.40 -7.94
CA ALA A 88 16.21 14.86 -7.90
C ALA A 88 16.69 15.43 -9.24
N ARG A 89 17.66 14.76 -9.88
CA ARG A 89 18.17 15.16 -11.20
C ARG A 89 17.10 15.06 -12.29
N LEU A 90 16.31 13.98 -12.29
CA LEU A 90 15.20 13.80 -13.23
C LEU A 90 14.10 14.84 -13.03
N LEU A 91 13.71 15.11 -11.79
CA LEU A 91 12.69 16.12 -11.47
C LEU A 91 13.16 17.54 -11.87
N LEU A 92 14.44 17.84 -11.68
CA LEU A 92 15.02 19.13 -12.07
C LEU A 92 15.01 19.36 -13.58
N SER A 93 15.15 18.30 -14.38
CA SER A 93 15.14 18.39 -15.85
C SER A 93 13.79 18.74 -16.45
N LYS A 94 12.68 18.61 -15.68
CA LYS A 94 11.29 18.89 -16.10
C LYS A 94 10.94 18.35 -17.49
N PRO A 95 11.10 17.04 -17.76
CA PRO A 95 10.84 16.46 -19.06
C PRO A 95 9.37 16.58 -19.45
N ASP A 96 9.07 16.51 -20.76
CA ASP A 96 7.67 16.47 -21.26
C ASP A 96 6.93 15.22 -20.83
N LEU A 97 7.64 14.10 -20.70
CA LEU A 97 7.14 12.84 -20.14
C LEU A 97 8.13 12.32 -19.09
N LEU A 98 7.67 12.19 -17.86
CA LEU A 98 8.41 11.58 -16.77
C LEU A 98 7.94 10.14 -16.59
N VAL A 99 8.88 9.18 -16.64
CA VAL A 99 8.61 7.75 -16.41
C VAL A 99 9.35 7.32 -15.16
N LEU A 100 8.63 6.80 -14.17
CA LEU A 100 9.16 6.37 -12.88
C LEU A 100 8.77 4.91 -12.61
N ASP A 101 9.73 4.12 -12.17
CA ASP A 101 9.53 2.73 -11.73
C ASP A 101 9.81 2.65 -10.22
N GLU A 102 8.76 2.33 -9.44
CA GLU A 102 8.79 2.24 -7.99
C GLU A 102 9.51 3.43 -7.29
N PRO A 103 9.05 4.68 -7.52
CA PRO A 103 9.77 5.86 -7.01
C PRO A 103 9.70 6.02 -5.49
N THR A 104 8.79 5.31 -4.82
CA THR A 104 8.61 5.31 -3.36
C THR A 104 9.59 4.38 -2.64
N ASN A 105 10.20 3.43 -3.36
CA ASN A 105 11.17 2.51 -2.78
C ASN A 105 12.36 3.30 -2.21
N HIS A 106 12.77 2.94 -1.01
CA HIS A 106 13.86 3.58 -0.25
C HIS A 106 13.59 5.02 0.22
N LEU A 107 12.37 5.56 0.01
CA LEU A 107 11.95 6.84 0.60
C LEU A 107 11.29 6.59 1.96
N ASP A 108 11.48 7.52 2.88
CA ASP A 108 10.72 7.55 4.13
C ASP A 108 9.37 8.25 3.95
N VAL A 109 8.47 8.12 4.93
CA VAL A 109 7.11 8.67 4.89
C VAL A 109 7.08 10.16 4.55
N ASP A 110 8.03 10.94 5.12
CA ASP A 110 8.13 12.39 4.88
C ASP A 110 8.49 12.66 3.41
N SER A 111 9.50 11.95 2.88
CA SER A 111 9.95 12.09 1.49
C SER A 111 8.90 11.62 0.48
N VAL A 112 8.16 10.52 0.78
CA VAL A 112 7.05 10.05 -0.05
C VAL A 112 5.94 11.10 -0.10
N THR A 113 5.53 11.64 1.05
CA THR A 113 4.48 12.67 1.13
C THR A 113 4.88 13.95 0.38
N TRP A 114 6.15 14.33 0.47
CA TRP A 114 6.67 15.46 -0.29
C TRP A 114 6.65 15.20 -1.79
N LEU A 115 7.11 14.00 -2.22
CA LEU A 115 7.13 13.61 -3.64
C LEU A 115 5.70 13.56 -4.22
N GLU A 116 4.74 13.01 -3.46
CA GLU A 116 3.33 13.01 -3.80
C GLU A 116 2.80 14.44 -4.03
N THR A 117 3.08 15.35 -3.09
CA THR A 117 2.69 16.77 -3.20
C THR A 117 3.36 17.45 -4.40
N TYR A 118 4.60 17.10 -4.69
CA TYR A 118 5.35 17.67 -5.83
C TYR A 118 4.81 17.16 -7.16
N LEU A 119 4.61 15.85 -7.30
CA LEU A 119 4.08 15.22 -8.51
C LEU A 119 2.59 15.51 -8.74
N GLY A 120 1.81 15.71 -7.69
CA GLY A 120 0.41 16.16 -7.80
C GLY A 120 0.27 17.55 -8.45
N LYS A 121 1.36 18.36 -8.48
CA LYS A 121 1.45 19.65 -9.17
C LYS A 121 2.18 19.55 -10.52
N TRP A 122 2.51 18.35 -10.96
CA TRP A 122 3.22 18.13 -12.22
C TRP A 122 2.29 18.38 -13.41
N ASN A 123 2.68 19.27 -14.31
CA ASN A 123 1.85 19.68 -15.45
C ASN A 123 2.13 18.91 -16.74
N ASN A 124 3.26 18.19 -16.79
CA ASN A 124 3.66 17.41 -17.96
C ASN A 124 3.18 15.96 -17.84
N GLY A 125 3.42 15.14 -18.87
CA GLY A 125 3.08 13.72 -18.82
C GLY A 125 3.81 12.99 -17.69
N LEU A 126 3.08 12.18 -16.93
CA LEU A 126 3.63 11.33 -15.87
C LEU A 126 3.11 9.91 -16.06
N LEU A 127 4.02 8.97 -16.15
CA LEU A 127 3.76 7.53 -16.13
C LEU A 127 4.58 6.92 -15.01
N PHE A 128 3.95 6.21 -14.09
CA PHE A 128 4.68 5.56 -13.01
C PHE A 128 4.12 4.18 -12.70
N VAL A 129 4.99 3.32 -12.17
CA VAL A 129 4.65 2.04 -11.57
C VAL A 129 4.87 2.19 -10.08
N SER A 130 3.92 1.77 -9.26
CA SER A 130 4.05 1.77 -7.80
C SER A 130 3.14 0.73 -7.17
N HIS A 131 3.55 0.22 -6.02
CA HIS A 131 2.76 -0.63 -5.14
C HIS A 131 2.24 0.11 -3.90
N ASP A 132 2.59 1.39 -3.74
CA ASP A 132 2.06 2.26 -2.69
C ASP A 132 0.68 2.79 -3.09
N ARG A 133 -0.37 2.29 -2.42
CA ARG A 133 -1.78 2.63 -2.70
C ARG A 133 -2.09 4.10 -2.46
N ASP A 134 -1.57 4.67 -1.37
CA ASP A 134 -1.79 6.07 -1.02
C ASP A 134 -1.12 6.99 -2.05
N PHE A 135 0.09 6.62 -2.50
CA PHE A 135 0.81 7.34 -3.54
C PHE A 135 0.08 7.29 -4.89
N ILE A 136 -0.44 6.11 -5.28
CA ILE A 136 -1.23 5.96 -6.51
C ILE A 136 -2.50 6.83 -6.42
N ASP A 137 -3.25 6.75 -5.31
CA ASP A 137 -4.52 7.47 -5.11
C ASP A 137 -4.31 8.99 -5.08
N GLY A 138 -3.17 9.46 -4.55
CA GLY A 138 -2.83 10.89 -4.46
C GLY A 138 -2.44 11.54 -5.79
N ILE A 139 -2.00 10.77 -6.80
CA ILE A 139 -1.40 11.31 -8.03
C ILE A 139 -2.13 10.84 -9.29
N ALA A 140 -2.50 9.55 -9.36
CA ALA A 140 -3.04 8.95 -10.57
C ALA A 140 -4.47 9.42 -10.84
N ASN A 141 -4.72 9.82 -12.09
CA ASN A 141 -6.05 10.08 -12.63
C ASN A 141 -6.52 9.00 -13.62
N ARG A 142 -5.61 8.09 -13.98
CA ARG A 142 -5.86 6.94 -14.86
C ARG A 142 -4.96 5.80 -14.40
N ILE A 143 -5.49 4.59 -14.38
CA ILE A 143 -4.78 3.38 -13.97
C ILE A 143 -4.80 2.39 -15.13
N ILE A 144 -3.65 1.80 -15.41
CA ILE A 144 -3.50 0.73 -16.40
C ILE A 144 -3.12 -0.55 -15.67
N GLU A 145 -4.06 -1.48 -15.58
CA GLU A 145 -3.82 -2.81 -15.05
C GLU A 145 -3.21 -3.71 -16.13
N ILE A 146 -2.07 -4.31 -15.83
CA ILE A 146 -1.44 -5.32 -16.70
C ILE A 146 -1.60 -6.67 -16.03
N SER A 147 -2.44 -7.54 -16.64
CA SER A 147 -2.72 -8.88 -16.13
C SER A 147 -2.86 -9.87 -17.28
N ALA A 148 -2.29 -11.07 -17.13
CA ALA A 148 -2.36 -12.14 -18.14
C ALA A 148 -2.01 -11.68 -19.58
N GLY A 149 -1.02 -10.79 -19.73
CA GLY A 149 -0.58 -10.26 -21.02
C GLY A 149 -1.54 -9.26 -21.67
N ARG A 150 -2.54 -8.77 -20.94
CA ARG A 150 -3.49 -7.74 -21.39
C ARG A 150 -3.33 -6.48 -20.56
N ALA A 151 -3.51 -5.33 -21.17
CA ALA A 151 -3.55 -4.03 -20.50
C ALA A 151 -5.01 -3.53 -20.51
N THR A 152 -5.53 -3.21 -19.34
CA THR A 152 -6.87 -2.65 -19.16
C THR A 152 -6.76 -1.30 -18.48
N GLU A 153 -7.41 -0.29 -19.07
CA GLU A 153 -7.40 1.08 -18.59
C GLU A 153 -8.65 1.38 -17.77
N TYR A 154 -8.45 2.07 -16.65
CA TYR A 154 -9.48 2.58 -15.77
C TYR A 154 -9.26 4.08 -15.57
N ALA A 155 -10.31 4.86 -15.72
CA ALA A 155 -10.31 6.29 -15.39
C ALA A 155 -10.71 6.46 -13.93
N GLY A 156 -10.05 7.39 -13.24
CA GLY A 156 -10.35 7.72 -11.84
C GLY A 156 -9.24 7.35 -10.85
N SER A 157 -9.58 7.38 -9.58
CA SER A 157 -8.71 7.11 -8.44
C SER A 157 -8.44 5.61 -8.25
N PHE A 158 -7.51 5.28 -7.35
CA PHE A 158 -7.22 3.89 -7.01
C PHE A 158 -8.44 3.19 -6.37
N GLY A 159 -9.19 3.90 -5.53
CA GLY A 159 -10.42 3.36 -4.95
C GLY A 159 -11.48 3.00 -6.01
N GLU A 160 -11.69 3.88 -7.00
CA GLU A 160 -12.61 3.61 -8.12
C GLU A 160 -12.14 2.45 -8.99
N PHE A 161 -10.85 2.32 -9.22
CA PHE A 161 -10.25 1.17 -9.91
C PHE A 161 -10.56 -0.15 -9.19
N VAL A 162 -10.38 -0.21 -7.85
CA VAL A 162 -10.64 -1.44 -7.08
C VAL A 162 -12.09 -1.89 -7.26
N VAL A 163 -13.05 -0.97 -7.14
CA VAL A 163 -14.47 -1.26 -7.31
C VAL A 163 -14.77 -1.73 -8.73
N ALA A 164 -14.31 -1.00 -9.76
CA ALA A 164 -14.53 -1.34 -11.16
C ALA A 164 -13.89 -2.69 -11.54
N ARG A 165 -12.72 -2.99 -10.99
CA ARG A 165 -12.05 -4.27 -11.16
C ARG A 165 -12.85 -5.43 -10.54
N GLU A 166 -13.38 -5.23 -9.34
CA GLU A 166 -14.23 -6.24 -8.67
C GLU A 166 -15.50 -6.53 -9.46
N GLU A 167 -16.19 -5.50 -9.92
CA GLU A 167 -17.37 -5.65 -10.78
C GLU A 167 -17.05 -6.40 -12.08
N ARG A 168 -15.91 -6.10 -12.71
CA ARG A 168 -15.44 -6.80 -13.91
C ARG A 168 -15.20 -8.28 -13.65
N ILE A 169 -14.51 -8.61 -12.56
CA ILE A 169 -14.22 -10.00 -12.17
C ILE A 169 -15.52 -10.77 -11.88
N GLU A 170 -16.46 -10.17 -11.16
CA GLU A 170 -17.77 -10.80 -10.90
C GLU A 170 -18.55 -11.04 -12.17
N TYR A 171 -18.54 -10.08 -13.09
CA TYR A 171 -19.16 -10.24 -14.40
C TYR A 171 -18.51 -11.38 -15.20
N GLN A 172 -17.18 -11.46 -15.23
CA GLN A 172 -16.46 -12.56 -15.88
C GLN A 172 -16.78 -13.93 -15.25
N LYS A 173 -16.85 -14.00 -13.92
CA LYS A 173 -17.26 -15.24 -13.18
C LYS A 173 -18.67 -15.67 -13.57
N SER A 174 -19.59 -14.74 -13.70
CA SER A 174 -20.97 -14.99 -14.13
C SER A 174 -21.02 -15.57 -15.55
N LEU A 175 -20.30 -14.93 -16.48
CA LEU A 175 -20.22 -15.39 -17.89
C LEU A 175 -19.57 -16.78 -18.00
N ALA A 176 -18.50 -17.03 -17.26
CA ALA A 176 -17.83 -18.33 -17.26
C ALA A 176 -18.75 -19.43 -16.70
N SER A 177 -19.48 -19.17 -15.62
CA SER A 177 -20.47 -20.10 -15.06
C SER A 177 -21.60 -20.40 -16.07
N GLN A 178 -22.06 -19.39 -16.79
CA GLN A 178 -23.05 -19.59 -17.86
C GLN A 178 -22.48 -20.45 -19.00
N GLN A 179 -21.26 -20.15 -19.45
CA GLN A 179 -20.58 -20.94 -20.48
C GLN A 179 -20.37 -22.39 -20.04
N GLU A 180 -19.96 -22.64 -18.81
CA GLU A 180 -19.82 -24.00 -18.27
C GLU A 180 -21.15 -24.79 -18.29
N LYS A 181 -22.26 -24.15 -17.93
CA LYS A 181 -23.59 -24.78 -18.00
C LYS A 181 -23.98 -25.11 -19.46
N GLU A 182 -23.68 -24.24 -20.40
CA GLU A 182 -23.93 -24.47 -21.84
C GLU A 182 -23.07 -25.61 -22.41
N ILE A 183 -21.78 -25.65 -22.02
CA ILE A 183 -20.84 -26.73 -22.36
C ILE A 183 -21.37 -28.05 -21.79
N ALA A 184 -21.67 -28.11 -20.49
CA ALA A 184 -22.19 -29.32 -19.84
C ALA A 184 -23.51 -29.80 -20.46
N GLY A 185 -24.42 -28.87 -20.85
CA GLY A 185 -25.65 -29.20 -21.57
C GLY A 185 -25.39 -29.79 -22.96
N THR A 186 -24.41 -29.24 -23.66
CA THR A 186 -24.01 -29.71 -25.00
C THR A 186 -23.30 -31.06 -24.91
N GLU A 187 -22.45 -31.29 -23.96
CA GLU A 187 -21.79 -32.59 -23.70
C GLU A 187 -22.80 -33.69 -23.37
N LYS A 188 -23.76 -33.43 -22.47
CA LYS A 188 -24.87 -34.34 -22.17
C LYS A 188 -25.71 -34.69 -23.42
N PHE A 189 -25.95 -33.70 -24.30
CA PHE A 189 -26.62 -33.96 -25.56
C PHE A 189 -25.80 -34.87 -26.47
N ILE A 190 -24.49 -34.59 -26.61
CA ILE A 190 -23.56 -35.39 -27.44
C ILE A 190 -23.54 -36.83 -26.90
N GLU A 191 -23.37 -37.04 -25.60
CA GLU A 191 -23.33 -38.35 -24.98
C GLU A 191 -24.62 -39.15 -25.20
N ARG A 192 -25.79 -38.52 -25.00
CA ARG A 192 -27.10 -39.15 -25.15
C ARG A 192 -27.43 -39.57 -26.60
N PHE A 193 -26.93 -38.81 -27.58
CA PHE A 193 -27.28 -39.03 -29.00
C PHE A 193 -26.13 -39.54 -29.83
N ARG A 194 -24.95 -39.81 -29.28
CA ARG A 194 -23.74 -40.25 -29.95
C ARG A 194 -23.96 -41.51 -30.82
N TYR A 195 -24.82 -42.43 -30.37
CA TYR A 195 -25.05 -43.71 -31.01
C TYR A 195 -26.30 -43.73 -31.94
N LYS A 196 -27.03 -42.61 -32.09
CA LYS A 196 -28.21 -42.53 -32.92
C LYS A 196 -27.87 -42.01 -34.32
N ALA A 197 -27.97 -42.87 -35.35
CA ALA A 197 -27.65 -42.54 -36.73
C ALA A 197 -28.43 -41.32 -37.26
N SER A 198 -29.71 -41.16 -36.89
CA SER A 198 -30.55 -40.02 -37.27
C SER A 198 -30.08 -38.68 -36.70
N LYS A 199 -29.25 -38.67 -35.67
CA LYS A 199 -28.73 -37.47 -35.01
C LYS A 199 -27.24 -37.21 -35.26
N ALA A 200 -26.57 -38.08 -36.03
CA ALA A 200 -25.11 -38.02 -36.23
C ALA A 200 -24.62 -36.66 -36.74
N LYS A 201 -25.32 -36.05 -37.71
CA LYS A 201 -24.96 -34.73 -38.25
C LYS A 201 -25.09 -33.60 -37.23
N GLN A 202 -26.11 -33.66 -36.33
CA GLN A 202 -26.29 -32.68 -35.25
C GLN A 202 -25.23 -32.83 -34.16
N VAL A 203 -24.87 -34.08 -33.81
CA VAL A 203 -23.81 -34.38 -32.85
C VAL A 203 -22.46 -33.85 -33.36
N GLN A 204 -22.09 -34.16 -34.63
CA GLN A 204 -20.85 -33.65 -35.23
C GLN A 204 -20.80 -32.13 -35.28
N SER A 205 -21.91 -31.46 -35.58
CA SER A 205 -21.97 -29.99 -35.60
C SER A 205 -21.70 -29.40 -34.20
N ARG A 206 -22.27 -30.00 -33.15
CA ARG A 206 -22.08 -29.56 -31.77
C ARG A 206 -20.68 -29.86 -31.24
N VAL A 207 -20.07 -31.00 -31.60
CA VAL A 207 -18.67 -31.30 -31.29
C VAL A 207 -17.75 -30.24 -31.89
N LYS A 208 -17.91 -29.93 -33.20
CA LYS A 208 -17.13 -28.89 -33.86
C LYS A 208 -17.37 -27.49 -33.27
N ALA A 209 -18.57 -27.21 -32.75
CA ALA A 209 -18.84 -25.95 -32.06
C ALA A 209 -18.11 -25.87 -30.70
N LEU A 210 -18.09 -26.98 -29.93
CA LEU A 210 -17.36 -27.07 -28.68
C LEU A 210 -15.84 -26.96 -28.89
N GLU A 211 -15.29 -27.61 -29.94
CA GLU A 211 -13.87 -27.52 -30.27
C GLU A 211 -13.40 -26.10 -30.63
N LYS A 212 -14.31 -25.27 -31.16
CA LYS A 212 -14.04 -23.89 -31.54
C LYS A 212 -14.32 -22.88 -30.41
N LEU A 213 -14.93 -23.32 -29.32
CA LEU A 213 -15.34 -22.46 -28.24
C LEU A 213 -14.12 -22.11 -27.37
N GLU A 214 -13.73 -20.85 -27.41
CA GLU A 214 -12.73 -20.32 -26.50
C GLU A 214 -13.31 -20.28 -25.08
N LYS A 215 -12.67 -20.97 -24.15
CA LYS A 215 -13.08 -20.91 -22.74
C LYS A 215 -12.78 -19.53 -22.19
N ILE A 216 -13.75 -18.96 -21.48
CA ILE A 216 -13.55 -17.71 -20.77
C ILE A 216 -12.57 -18.01 -19.61
N GLU A 217 -11.35 -17.50 -19.75
CA GLU A 217 -10.39 -17.52 -18.65
C GLU A 217 -10.82 -16.47 -17.64
N ILE A 218 -11.20 -16.92 -16.45
CA ILE A 218 -11.45 -16.04 -15.33
C ILE A 218 -10.07 -15.59 -14.84
N GLU A 219 -9.85 -14.29 -14.77
CA GLU A 219 -8.75 -13.78 -13.95
C GLU A 219 -9.02 -14.25 -12.51
N THR A 220 -8.37 -15.33 -12.13
CA THR A 220 -8.46 -15.83 -10.77
C THR A 220 -7.90 -14.76 -9.85
N LYS A 221 -8.80 -13.96 -9.23
CA LYS A 221 -8.45 -13.42 -7.94
C LYS A 221 -7.99 -14.62 -7.13
N GLU A 222 -6.85 -14.57 -6.53
CA GLU A 222 -6.47 -15.49 -5.45
C GLU A 222 -7.42 -15.29 -4.25
N ASP A 223 -8.72 -15.23 -4.54
CA ASP A 223 -9.83 -14.97 -3.66
C ASP A 223 -10.24 -16.23 -2.90
N ALA A 224 -9.38 -16.67 -2.04
CA ALA A 224 -9.88 -17.16 -0.79
C ALA A 224 -9.27 -16.24 0.26
N LYS A 225 -10.10 -15.49 1.02
CA LYS A 225 -9.68 -14.98 2.32
C LYS A 225 -9.10 -16.17 3.04
N THR A 226 -7.81 -16.36 2.90
CA THR A 226 -7.13 -17.57 3.32
C THR A 226 -7.02 -17.41 4.81
N LYS A 227 -7.74 -18.23 5.56
CA LYS A 227 -7.67 -18.21 7.02
C LYS A 227 -6.27 -18.65 7.39
N PHE A 228 -5.44 -17.71 7.77
CA PHE A 228 -4.13 -18.00 8.34
C PHE A 228 -4.31 -18.71 9.67
N HIS A 229 -3.57 -19.80 9.85
CA HIS A 229 -3.51 -20.54 11.09
C HIS A 229 -2.05 -20.61 11.52
N PHE A 230 -1.68 -19.74 12.45
CA PHE A 230 -0.34 -19.74 13.03
C PHE A 230 -0.24 -20.67 14.25
N PRO A 231 0.98 -21.18 14.59
CA PRO A 231 1.18 -21.88 15.83
C PRO A 231 0.90 -20.93 17.00
N GLU A 232 0.23 -21.41 18.02
CA GLU A 232 0.15 -20.64 19.25
C GLU A 232 1.55 -20.52 19.87
N PRO A 233 2.11 -19.31 19.97
CA PRO A 233 3.42 -19.13 20.56
C PRO A 233 3.35 -19.35 22.06
N ARG A 234 4.49 -19.68 22.66
CA ARG A 234 4.63 -19.74 24.10
C ARG A 234 4.20 -18.40 24.72
N ARG A 235 3.41 -18.46 25.80
CA ARG A 235 2.94 -17.25 26.48
C ARG A 235 4.10 -16.47 27.09
N SER A 236 4.36 -15.26 26.61
CA SER A 236 5.32 -14.31 27.14
C SER A 236 4.76 -13.52 28.34
N SER A 237 5.59 -12.77 29.05
CA SER A 237 5.15 -11.77 30.02
C SER A 237 4.29 -10.69 29.39
N ARG A 238 3.53 -9.92 30.20
CA ARG A 238 2.70 -8.79 29.70
C ARG A 238 3.56 -7.72 29.03
N ILE A 239 4.67 -7.36 29.67
CA ILE A 239 5.67 -6.46 29.10
C ILE A 239 6.64 -7.32 28.30
N VAL A 240 6.77 -7.03 27.01
CA VAL A 240 7.69 -7.70 26.09
C VAL A 240 9.05 -7.06 26.13
N VAL A 241 9.10 -5.72 25.99
CA VAL A 241 10.33 -4.93 26.07
C VAL A 241 10.00 -3.60 26.75
N GLU A 242 10.88 -3.16 27.66
CA GLU A 242 10.80 -1.88 28.34
C GLU A 242 12.15 -1.17 28.28
N PHE A 243 12.12 0.08 27.87
CA PHE A 243 13.26 0.97 27.79
C PHE A 243 13.18 2.00 28.91
N GLU A 244 14.24 2.16 29.68
CA GLU A 244 14.37 3.16 30.75
C GLU A 244 15.60 4.03 30.49
N GLU A 245 15.37 5.28 30.06
CA GLU A 245 16.40 6.30 29.80
C GLU A 245 17.57 5.79 28.94
N VAL A 246 17.25 4.96 27.93
CA VAL A 246 18.25 4.28 27.10
C VAL A 246 18.89 5.25 26.13
N GLN A 247 20.23 5.17 26.04
CA GLN A 247 21.06 5.85 25.05
C GLN A 247 21.86 4.81 24.28
N ALA A 248 21.99 5.01 22.96
CA ALA A 248 22.76 4.11 22.12
C ALA A 248 23.34 4.82 20.89
N GLY A 249 24.52 4.35 20.49
CA GLY A 249 25.25 4.85 19.33
C GLY A 249 26.32 3.87 18.90
N TYR A 250 27.10 4.27 17.91
CA TYR A 250 28.27 3.52 17.42
C TYR A 250 29.50 4.41 17.58
N GLU A 251 30.56 3.86 18.15
CA GLU A 251 31.83 4.56 18.43
C GLU A 251 31.58 5.91 19.14
N ASP A 252 31.88 7.04 18.51
CA ASP A 252 31.72 8.39 19.05
C ASP A 252 30.39 9.07 18.63
N GLN A 253 29.55 8.40 17.83
CA GLN A 253 28.29 8.99 17.34
C GLN A 253 27.10 8.45 18.12
N MET A 254 26.45 9.31 18.94
CA MET A 254 25.17 9.00 19.58
C MET A 254 24.05 9.06 18.53
N ILE A 255 23.22 7.99 18.45
CA ILE A 255 22.12 7.88 17.49
C ILE A 255 20.78 8.04 18.17
N LEU A 256 20.61 7.39 19.33
CA LEU A 256 19.37 7.40 20.10
C LEU A 256 19.64 7.87 21.52
N GLU A 257 18.80 8.78 22.00
CA GLU A 257 18.96 9.43 23.31
C GLU A 257 17.67 9.40 24.11
N ASN A 258 17.80 9.06 25.38
CA ASN A 258 16.73 9.12 26.39
C ASN A 258 15.44 8.41 25.98
N LEU A 259 15.58 7.15 25.53
CA LEU A 259 14.43 6.33 25.14
C LEU A 259 13.75 5.77 26.39
N SER A 260 12.46 6.05 26.53
CA SER A 260 11.62 5.54 27.64
C SER A 260 10.23 5.18 27.11
N PHE A 261 9.98 3.91 26.89
CA PHE A 261 8.69 3.38 26.43
C PHE A 261 8.59 1.87 26.73
N THR A 262 7.37 1.35 26.63
CA THR A 262 7.07 -0.07 26.93
C THR A 262 6.25 -0.68 25.80
N ILE A 263 6.65 -1.86 25.32
CA ILE A 263 5.91 -2.66 24.33
C ILE A 263 5.18 -3.79 25.06
N GLU A 264 3.87 -3.82 24.92
CA GLU A 264 3.00 -4.83 25.52
C GLU A 264 2.79 -6.04 24.58
N ARG A 265 2.54 -7.20 25.20
CA ARG A 265 2.23 -8.45 24.46
C ARG A 265 0.95 -8.36 23.66
N GLY A 266 0.98 -8.96 22.45
CA GLY A 266 -0.17 -9.12 21.58
C GLY A 266 -0.54 -7.84 20.82
N LYS A 267 0.36 -6.85 20.81
CA LYS A 267 0.20 -5.63 20.02
C LYS A 267 1.07 -5.63 18.79
N THR A 268 0.58 -5.04 17.73
CA THR A 268 1.35 -4.68 16.54
C THR A 268 1.79 -3.23 16.67
N VAL A 269 3.10 -3.01 16.77
CA VAL A 269 3.71 -1.67 16.92
C VAL A 269 4.44 -1.32 15.63
N ALA A 270 3.93 -0.32 14.90
CA ALA A 270 4.61 0.22 13.73
C ALA A 270 5.70 1.21 14.16
N VAL A 271 6.90 1.06 13.60
CA VAL A 271 8.04 1.97 13.82
C VAL A 271 8.24 2.84 12.60
N VAL A 272 8.07 4.13 12.75
CA VAL A 272 8.18 5.12 11.67
C VAL A 272 9.23 6.18 11.98
N GLY A 273 9.78 6.80 10.96
CA GLY A 273 10.74 7.89 11.10
C GLY A 273 11.62 8.03 9.86
N PRO A 274 12.36 9.14 9.74
CA PRO A 274 13.25 9.39 8.61
C PRO A 274 14.29 8.28 8.44
N ASN A 275 14.82 8.15 7.23
CA ASN A 275 15.94 7.26 7.01
C ASN A 275 17.17 7.78 7.75
N GLY A 276 17.90 6.86 8.42
CA GLY A 276 19.01 7.23 9.30
C GLY A 276 18.60 7.64 10.72
N ALA A 277 17.32 7.74 11.06
CA ALA A 277 16.85 8.12 12.40
C ALA A 277 17.17 7.10 13.51
N GLY A 278 17.70 5.92 13.18
CA GLY A 278 18.07 4.90 14.14
C GLY A 278 17.06 3.75 14.30
N LYS A 279 16.14 3.55 13.34
CA LYS A 279 15.16 2.44 13.36
C LYS A 279 15.84 1.07 13.50
N THR A 280 16.82 0.78 12.66
CA THR A 280 17.61 -0.48 12.74
C THR A 280 18.44 -0.57 14.02
N THR A 281 18.95 0.56 14.53
CA THR A 281 19.64 0.62 15.83
C THR A 281 18.70 0.24 16.97
N LEU A 282 17.45 0.71 16.93
CA LEU A 282 16.40 0.33 17.86
C LEU A 282 16.12 -1.18 17.84
N VAL A 283 16.03 -1.78 16.64
CA VAL A 283 15.86 -3.24 16.50
C VAL A 283 17.05 -3.97 17.13
N LYS A 284 18.28 -3.58 16.83
CA LYS A 284 19.48 -4.20 17.43
C LYS A 284 19.52 -4.07 18.96
N LEU A 285 18.97 -3.02 19.52
CA LEU A 285 18.78 -2.89 20.96
C LEU A 285 17.73 -3.87 21.49
N ILE A 286 16.63 -4.07 20.77
CA ILE A 286 15.56 -5.02 21.15
C ILE A 286 16.07 -6.47 21.04
N THR A 287 16.77 -6.83 19.97
CA THR A 287 17.34 -8.17 19.78
C THR A 287 18.50 -8.46 20.74
N GLY A 288 19.22 -7.43 21.14
CA GLY A 288 20.40 -7.55 22.00
C GLY A 288 21.72 -7.60 21.26
N ASP A 289 21.71 -7.43 19.96
CA ASP A 289 22.90 -7.34 19.10
C ASP A 289 23.69 -6.05 19.38
N LEU A 290 23.00 -5.02 19.90
CA LEU A 290 23.62 -3.79 20.39
C LEU A 290 23.30 -3.61 21.87
N LYS A 291 24.33 -3.26 22.66
CA LYS A 291 24.16 -2.90 24.07
C LYS A 291 23.93 -1.40 24.20
N PRO A 292 23.07 -0.95 25.12
CA PRO A 292 22.92 0.48 25.39
C PRO A 292 24.21 1.06 25.97
N THR A 293 24.51 2.30 25.62
CA THR A 293 25.60 3.07 26.19
C THR A 293 25.25 3.55 27.61
N ASN A 294 23.97 3.89 27.81
CA ASN A 294 23.41 4.28 29.11
C ASN A 294 21.95 3.82 29.21
N GLY A 295 21.40 3.76 30.44
CA GLY A 295 20.03 3.28 30.67
C GLY A 295 19.93 1.75 30.71
N ASN A 296 18.68 1.26 30.84
CA ASN A 296 18.40 -0.17 30.94
C ASN A 296 17.34 -0.61 29.95
N ILE A 297 17.52 -1.82 29.42
CA ILE A 297 16.53 -2.49 28.57
C ILE A 297 16.11 -3.77 29.28
N PHE A 298 14.84 -3.83 29.65
CA PHE A 298 14.24 -5.01 30.26
C PHE A 298 13.49 -5.81 29.21
N ARG A 299 13.88 -7.08 29.04
CA ARG A 299 13.16 -8.03 28.21
C ARG A 299 12.33 -8.94 29.09
N GLY A 300 11.09 -9.11 28.73
CA GLY A 300 10.15 -9.97 29.43
C GLY A 300 10.64 -11.43 29.51
N LYS A 301 10.07 -12.20 30.43
CA LYS A 301 10.35 -13.65 30.51
C LYS A 301 9.70 -14.40 29.36
N ASN A 302 10.36 -15.48 28.92
CA ASN A 302 9.89 -16.34 27.83
C ASN A 302 9.64 -15.59 26.51
N ILE A 303 10.54 -14.69 26.12
CA ILE A 303 10.51 -14.05 24.82
C ILE A 303 11.28 -14.91 23.83
N ASP A 304 10.54 -15.49 22.87
CA ASP A 304 11.07 -16.17 21.71
C ASP A 304 10.88 -15.21 20.53
N MET A 305 11.98 -14.74 19.92
CA MET A 305 11.94 -13.70 18.89
C MET A 305 12.45 -14.20 17.54
N SER A 306 11.87 -13.65 16.47
CA SER A 306 12.39 -13.76 15.11
C SER A 306 12.49 -12.37 14.50
N TRP A 307 13.59 -12.11 13.83
CA TRP A 307 13.79 -10.86 13.08
C TRP A 307 13.89 -11.18 11.60
N PHE A 308 12.96 -10.63 10.83
CA PHE A 308 12.96 -10.64 9.38
C PHE A 308 13.61 -9.33 8.90
N ASP A 309 14.82 -9.46 8.37
CA ASP A 309 15.59 -8.36 7.76
C ASP A 309 15.39 -8.37 6.24
N GLN A 310 15.53 -7.22 5.61
CA GLN A 310 15.40 -7.00 4.17
C GLN A 310 16.23 -7.98 3.32
N LEU A 311 17.37 -8.47 3.82
CA LEU A 311 18.25 -9.41 3.15
C LEU A 311 17.78 -10.88 3.21
N GLN A 312 16.73 -11.20 3.95
CA GLN A 312 16.34 -12.62 4.14
C GLN A 312 15.77 -13.29 2.89
N ALA A 313 15.25 -12.54 1.93
CA ALA A 313 14.87 -13.09 0.63
C ALA A 313 16.08 -13.62 -0.17
N GLU A 314 17.27 -13.03 0.05
CA GLU A 314 18.53 -13.45 -0.58
C GLU A 314 19.12 -14.72 0.05
N ILE A 315 18.65 -15.11 1.25
CA ILE A 315 19.15 -16.28 2.01
C ILE A 315 18.44 -17.57 1.62
N LEU A 316 17.39 -17.51 0.78
CA LEU A 316 16.70 -18.71 0.31
C LEU A 316 17.62 -19.57 -0.57
N ASP A 317 17.58 -20.90 -0.38
CA ASP A 317 18.38 -21.82 -1.19
C ASP A 317 17.75 -22.00 -2.58
N PRO A 318 18.38 -21.49 -3.66
CA PRO A 318 17.82 -21.55 -5.01
C PRO A 318 17.64 -22.97 -5.56
N LYS A 319 18.30 -23.96 -4.94
CA LYS A 319 18.26 -25.36 -5.36
C LYS A 319 17.16 -26.18 -4.72
N LYS A 320 16.52 -25.65 -3.69
CA LYS A 320 15.38 -26.30 -3.00
C LYS A 320 14.07 -25.94 -3.64
N THR A 321 13.08 -26.80 -3.46
CA THR A 321 11.69 -26.46 -3.75
C THR A 321 11.12 -25.55 -2.66
N VAL A 322 10.01 -24.85 -2.97
CA VAL A 322 9.27 -24.01 -2.00
C VAL A 322 8.96 -24.80 -0.72
N LEU A 323 8.51 -26.04 -0.87
CA LEU A 323 8.19 -26.90 0.27
C LEU A 323 9.44 -27.32 1.07
N GLU A 324 10.51 -27.69 0.38
CA GLU A 324 11.77 -28.05 1.04
C GLU A 324 12.39 -26.87 1.78
N GLU A 325 12.28 -25.67 1.23
CA GLU A 325 12.78 -24.47 1.87
C GLU A 325 12.00 -24.16 3.16
N LEU A 326 10.67 -24.32 3.16
CA LEU A 326 9.88 -24.17 4.38
C LEU A 326 10.22 -25.23 5.45
N ARG A 327 10.55 -26.46 5.04
CA ARG A 327 10.98 -27.53 5.96
C ARG A 327 12.31 -27.26 6.65
N THR A 328 13.10 -26.30 6.18
CA THR A 328 14.31 -25.88 6.90
C THR A 328 14.04 -25.17 8.22
N VAL A 329 12.80 -24.71 8.44
CA VAL A 329 12.41 -24.07 9.70
C VAL A 329 12.40 -25.10 10.82
N PRO A 330 13.15 -24.87 11.92
CA PRO A 330 13.15 -25.77 13.06
C PRO A 330 11.74 -26.03 13.61
N GLN A 331 11.46 -27.30 13.98
CA GLN A 331 10.20 -27.71 14.58
C GLN A 331 8.94 -27.56 13.69
N VAL A 332 9.08 -27.17 12.42
CA VAL A 332 7.94 -26.97 11.54
C VAL A 332 7.10 -28.26 11.35
N GLU A 333 7.76 -29.41 11.30
CA GLU A 333 7.10 -30.72 11.19
C GLU A 333 6.44 -31.18 12.48
N GLU A 334 6.96 -30.76 13.64
CA GLU A 334 6.40 -31.06 14.96
C GLU A 334 5.05 -30.36 15.21
N THR A 335 4.76 -29.30 14.46
CA THR A 335 3.49 -28.56 14.58
C THR A 335 2.28 -29.35 14.05
N GLY A 336 2.50 -30.52 13.42
CA GLY A 336 1.43 -31.35 12.84
C GLY A 336 0.67 -30.71 11.67
N ARG A 337 1.20 -29.66 11.10
CA ARG A 337 0.54 -28.87 10.05
C ARG A 337 0.71 -29.44 8.66
N ASN A 338 -0.33 -29.27 7.85
CA ASN A 338 -0.19 -29.46 6.42
C ASN A 338 0.53 -28.24 5.80
N LEU A 339 1.83 -28.37 5.56
CA LEU A 339 2.68 -27.30 5.01
C LEU A 339 2.20 -26.82 3.64
N ARG A 340 1.61 -27.71 2.82
CA ARG A 340 1.03 -27.32 1.53
C ARG A 340 -0.18 -26.38 1.72
N THR A 341 -1.02 -26.66 2.73
CA THR A 341 -2.15 -25.78 3.07
C THR A 341 -1.66 -24.44 3.61
N TYR A 342 -0.59 -24.44 4.41
CA TYR A 342 0.05 -23.21 4.89
C TYR A 342 0.63 -22.39 3.74
N LEU A 343 1.40 -23.00 2.84
CA LEU A 343 1.94 -22.35 1.66
C LEU A 343 0.84 -21.83 0.71
N ALA A 344 -0.28 -22.54 0.62
CA ALA A 344 -1.42 -22.07 -0.15
C ALA A 344 -2.02 -20.75 0.38
N SER A 345 -1.87 -20.46 1.70
CA SER A 345 -2.27 -19.16 2.27
C SER A 345 -1.38 -18.02 1.78
N PHE A 346 -0.13 -18.31 1.40
CA PHE A 346 0.80 -17.35 0.82
C PHE A 346 0.81 -17.37 -0.72
N GLY A 347 -0.22 -17.97 -1.35
CA GLY A 347 -0.36 -17.99 -2.81
C GLY A 347 0.37 -19.14 -3.52
N PHE A 348 1.09 -20.03 -2.80
CA PHE A 348 1.75 -21.19 -3.41
C PHE A 348 0.80 -22.39 -3.48
N ARG A 349 0.22 -22.66 -4.67
CA ARG A 349 -0.79 -23.70 -4.89
C ARG A 349 -0.38 -24.66 -5.99
N GLY A 350 -0.87 -25.91 -5.91
CA GLY A 350 -0.60 -26.93 -6.94
C GLY A 350 0.90 -27.12 -7.17
N ASP A 351 1.32 -27.04 -8.43
CA ASP A 351 2.70 -27.30 -8.86
C ASP A 351 3.69 -26.22 -8.38
N SER A 352 3.23 -25.02 -8.02
CA SER A 352 4.11 -23.96 -7.53
C SER A 352 4.78 -24.30 -6.19
N VAL A 353 4.18 -25.18 -5.40
CA VAL A 353 4.75 -25.66 -4.12
C VAL A 353 5.99 -26.54 -4.34
N ASP A 354 6.02 -27.25 -5.45
CA ASP A 354 7.12 -28.15 -5.85
C ASP A 354 8.10 -27.46 -6.82
N SER A 355 7.89 -26.19 -7.17
CA SER A 355 8.80 -25.40 -7.99
C SER A 355 10.07 -25.07 -7.23
N LEU A 356 11.20 -24.97 -7.95
CA LEU A 356 12.46 -24.52 -7.37
C LEU A 356 12.39 -23.03 -7.01
N VAL A 357 13.02 -22.66 -5.91
CA VAL A 357 13.14 -21.25 -5.47
C VAL A 357 13.78 -20.38 -6.56
N SER A 358 14.73 -20.92 -7.33
CA SER A 358 15.37 -20.23 -8.47
C SER A 358 14.39 -19.82 -9.58
N ASN A 359 13.24 -20.47 -9.68
CA ASN A 359 12.24 -20.20 -10.71
C ASN A 359 11.19 -19.20 -10.28
N LEU A 360 11.22 -18.78 -9.01
CA LEU A 360 10.29 -17.79 -8.45
C LEU A 360 10.70 -16.38 -8.85
N SER A 361 9.70 -15.53 -9.09
CA SER A 361 9.91 -14.09 -9.19
C SER A 361 10.40 -13.50 -7.86
N GLY A 362 11.00 -12.30 -7.88
CA GLY A 362 11.48 -11.63 -6.66
C GLY A 362 10.37 -11.48 -5.60
N GLY A 363 9.18 -11.09 -6.02
CA GLY A 363 8.02 -10.98 -5.11
C GLY A 363 7.57 -12.33 -4.52
N GLU A 364 7.62 -13.42 -5.29
CA GLU A 364 7.34 -14.76 -4.78
C GLU A 364 8.42 -15.24 -3.80
N GLN A 365 9.69 -14.93 -4.06
CA GLN A 365 10.78 -15.23 -3.12
C GLN A 365 10.58 -14.48 -1.80
N THR A 366 10.23 -13.21 -1.85
CA THR A 366 9.91 -12.42 -0.64
C THR A 366 8.70 -12.99 0.09
N ARG A 367 7.62 -13.36 -0.60
CA ARG A 367 6.46 -14.06 0.01
C ARG A 367 6.86 -15.38 0.69
N LEU A 368 7.73 -16.16 0.08
CA LEU A 368 8.24 -17.40 0.68
C LEU A 368 9.08 -17.12 1.93
N ALA A 369 9.94 -16.11 1.90
CA ALA A 369 10.74 -15.70 3.04
C ALA A 369 9.87 -15.23 4.21
N ILE A 370 8.81 -14.46 3.93
CA ILE A 370 7.81 -14.04 4.93
C ILE A 370 7.07 -15.27 5.49
N ALA A 371 6.61 -16.17 4.61
CA ALA A 371 5.96 -17.41 5.06
C ALA A 371 6.88 -18.24 5.98
N LYS A 372 8.17 -18.30 5.67
CA LYS A 372 9.20 -18.96 6.49
C LYS A 372 9.36 -18.29 7.85
N ALA A 373 9.42 -16.95 7.89
CA ALA A 373 9.53 -16.18 9.13
C ALA A 373 8.29 -16.35 10.04
N LEU A 374 7.09 -16.30 9.45
CA LEU A 374 5.81 -16.45 10.17
C LEU A 374 5.50 -17.90 10.58
N CYS A 375 6.17 -18.88 9.99
CA CYS A 375 5.97 -20.29 10.33
C CYS A 375 6.54 -20.66 11.72
N MET A 376 7.47 -19.86 12.24
CA MET A 376 8.08 -20.11 13.55
C MET A 376 7.08 -19.79 14.67
N PRO A 377 7.03 -20.61 15.74
CA PRO A 377 6.17 -20.35 16.90
C PRO A 377 6.78 -19.34 17.85
N VAL A 378 7.13 -18.14 17.35
CA VAL A 378 7.72 -17.05 18.14
C VAL A 378 6.62 -16.13 18.70
N ASN A 379 6.89 -15.49 19.84
CA ASN A 379 5.94 -14.56 20.45
C ASN A 379 6.29 -13.08 20.26
N LEU A 380 7.48 -12.81 19.70
CA LEU A 380 7.89 -11.49 19.24
C LEU A 380 8.43 -11.61 17.81
N LEU A 381 7.73 -11.05 16.87
CA LEU A 381 8.13 -10.98 15.46
C LEU A 381 8.55 -9.55 15.12
N ILE A 382 9.72 -9.39 14.52
CA ILE A 382 10.22 -8.11 14.03
C ILE A 382 10.31 -8.20 12.52
N LEU A 383 9.61 -7.30 11.82
CA LEU A 383 9.60 -7.21 10.36
C LEU A 383 10.21 -5.87 9.95
N ASP A 384 11.30 -5.91 9.20
CA ASP A 384 12.00 -4.71 8.71
C ASP A 384 11.77 -4.58 7.21
N GLU A 385 10.98 -3.57 6.80
CA GLU A 385 10.56 -3.26 5.43
C GLU A 385 10.03 -4.48 4.64
N PRO A 386 9.03 -5.22 5.18
CA PRO A 386 8.56 -6.46 4.56
C PRO A 386 7.78 -6.23 3.26
N THR A 387 7.34 -5.01 2.98
CA THR A 387 6.61 -4.65 1.75
C THR A 387 7.51 -4.36 0.56
N ASN A 388 8.82 -4.19 0.78
CA ASN A 388 9.76 -3.93 -0.31
C ASN A 388 9.76 -5.09 -1.30
N HIS A 389 9.61 -4.76 -2.59
CA HIS A 389 9.56 -5.71 -3.70
C HIS A 389 8.33 -6.62 -3.74
N LEU A 390 7.30 -6.37 -2.90
CA LEU A 390 6.02 -7.05 -2.98
C LEU A 390 5.08 -6.34 -3.96
N ASP A 391 4.37 -7.12 -4.76
CA ASP A 391 3.24 -6.63 -5.54
C ASP A 391 1.99 -6.41 -4.64
N LEU A 392 1.01 -5.65 -5.12
CA LEU A 392 -0.21 -5.34 -4.37
C LEU A 392 -0.92 -6.58 -3.81
N PRO A 393 -1.12 -7.68 -4.58
CA PRO A 393 -1.70 -8.90 -4.04
C PRO A 393 -0.87 -9.52 -2.90
N SER A 394 0.46 -9.44 -2.99
CA SER A 394 1.35 -9.96 -1.93
C SER A 394 1.30 -9.10 -0.67
N CYS A 395 1.13 -7.78 -0.81
CA CYS A 395 0.90 -6.88 0.32
C CYS A 395 -0.41 -7.22 1.04
N ASP A 396 -1.50 -7.56 0.30
CA ASP A 396 -2.77 -8.00 0.91
C ASP A 396 -2.59 -9.29 1.73
N VAL A 397 -1.84 -10.25 1.18
CA VAL A 397 -1.54 -11.52 1.89
C VAL A 397 -0.72 -11.25 3.16
N LEU A 398 0.25 -10.33 3.11
CA LEU A 398 1.04 -9.92 4.28
C LEU A 398 0.18 -9.24 5.34
N GLU A 399 -0.70 -8.34 4.94
CA GLU A 399 -1.65 -7.63 5.81
C GLU A 399 -2.56 -8.61 6.56
N ASP A 400 -3.19 -9.54 5.83
CA ASP A 400 -4.02 -10.60 6.40
C ASP A 400 -3.21 -11.51 7.36
N ALA A 401 -1.97 -11.82 7.00
CA ALA A 401 -1.09 -12.66 7.81
C ALA A 401 -0.70 -11.97 9.13
N ILE A 402 -0.29 -10.70 9.09
CA ILE A 402 0.06 -9.93 10.29
C ILE A 402 -1.16 -9.76 11.19
N SER A 403 -2.32 -9.42 10.62
CA SER A 403 -3.58 -9.26 11.37
C SER A 403 -4.03 -10.54 12.08
N ALA A 404 -3.72 -11.71 11.51
CA ALA A 404 -4.04 -13.01 12.10
C ALA A 404 -2.96 -13.55 13.06
N TYR A 405 -1.80 -12.86 13.15
CA TYR A 405 -0.67 -13.35 13.95
C TYR A 405 -0.93 -13.23 15.47
N PRO A 406 -0.80 -14.33 16.24
CA PRO A 406 -1.20 -14.33 17.66
C PRO A 406 -0.13 -13.74 18.61
N GLY A 407 1.03 -13.38 18.10
CA GLY A 407 2.16 -12.83 18.87
C GLY A 407 2.17 -11.30 18.91
N THR A 408 3.28 -10.75 19.40
CA THR A 408 3.60 -9.32 19.33
C THR A 408 4.37 -9.06 18.05
N VAL A 409 4.02 -8.02 17.30
CA VAL A 409 4.70 -7.66 16.05
C VAL A 409 5.32 -6.27 16.19
N ILE A 410 6.58 -6.13 15.81
CA ILE A 410 7.23 -4.85 15.58
C ILE A 410 7.43 -4.72 14.09
N LEU A 411 6.77 -3.75 13.47
CA LEU A 411 6.74 -3.55 12.03
C LEU A 411 7.45 -2.24 11.68
N ILE A 412 8.59 -2.33 11.01
CA ILE A 412 9.25 -1.16 10.43
C ILE A 412 8.84 -1.12 8.98
N THR A 413 8.13 -0.07 8.58
CA THR A 413 7.72 0.10 7.19
C THR A 413 7.40 1.56 6.89
N HIS A 414 7.49 1.91 5.63
CA HIS A 414 7.07 3.19 5.08
C HIS A 414 5.70 3.11 4.38
N ASP A 415 5.11 1.91 4.30
CA ASP A 415 3.79 1.67 3.74
C ASP A 415 2.69 2.15 4.70
N ARG A 416 2.13 3.33 4.39
CA ARG A 416 1.09 3.99 5.18
C ARG A 416 -0.20 3.18 5.26
N HIS A 417 -0.55 2.47 4.17
CA HIS A 417 -1.74 1.62 4.13
C HIS A 417 -1.60 0.45 5.10
N LEU A 418 -0.48 -0.28 5.02
CA LEU A 418 -0.20 -1.39 5.92
C LEU A 418 -0.20 -0.95 7.40
N ILE A 419 0.43 0.20 7.70
CA ILE A 419 0.44 0.74 9.08
C ILE A 419 -0.99 0.98 9.59
N ARG A 420 -1.87 1.61 8.79
CA ARG A 420 -3.27 1.87 9.20
C ARG A 420 -4.08 0.60 9.39
N SER A 421 -3.80 -0.44 8.59
CA SER A 421 -4.56 -1.69 8.62
C SER A 421 -4.21 -2.57 9.81
N VAL A 422 -2.92 -2.64 10.20
CA VAL A 422 -2.47 -3.67 11.14
C VAL A 422 -1.92 -3.14 12.47
N ALA A 423 -1.52 -1.85 12.55
CA ALA A 423 -0.85 -1.34 13.74
C ALA A 423 -1.84 -0.90 14.82
N ASP A 424 -1.62 -1.38 16.06
CA ASP A 424 -2.34 -0.92 17.25
C ASP A 424 -1.74 0.37 17.81
N ASP A 425 -0.40 0.47 17.77
CA ASP A 425 0.36 1.61 18.31
C ASP A 425 1.45 2.02 17.30
N LEU A 426 1.87 3.29 17.37
CA LEU A 426 2.90 3.85 16.51
C LEU A 426 4.09 4.33 17.35
N LEU A 427 5.30 3.85 17.03
CA LEU A 427 6.55 4.33 17.62
C LEU A 427 7.26 5.25 16.62
N GLU A 428 7.20 6.56 16.88
CA GLU A 428 7.86 7.58 16.06
C GLU A 428 9.31 7.76 16.52
N VAL A 429 10.26 7.50 15.61
CA VAL A 429 11.70 7.71 15.84
C VAL A 429 12.13 8.93 15.05
N ARG A 430 12.44 10.03 15.76
CA ARG A 430 12.82 11.30 15.13
C ARG A 430 13.73 12.11 16.06
N ALA A 431 14.73 12.79 15.47
CA ALA A 431 15.68 13.63 16.23
C ALA A 431 16.28 12.93 17.44
N SER A 432 16.83 11.73 17.23
CA SER A 432 17.45 10.86 18.25
C SER A 432 16.52 10.40 19.38
N LYS A 433 15.21 10.63 19.27
CA LYS A 433 14.21 10.23 20.28
C LYS A 433 13.22 9.22 19.70
N ALA A 434 12.60 8.43 20.58
CA ALA A 434 11.48 7.57 20.19
C ALA A 434 10.28 7.87 21.10
N VAL A 435 9.11 8.09 20.49
CA VAL A 435 7.86 8.40 21.19
C VAL A 435 6.81 7.38 20.79
N LEU A 436 6.28 6.65 21.76
CA LEU A 436 5.19 5.71 21.54
C LEU A 436 3.84 6.43 21.60
N HIS A 437 3.10 6.38 20.51
CA HIS A 437 1.74 6.88 20.40
C HIS A 437 0.75 5.72 20.48
N THR A 438 -0.26 5.85 21.35
CA THR A 438 -1.35 4.88 21.39
C THR A 438 -2.27 5.12 20.19
N GLY A 439 -2.48 4.10 19.37
CA GLY A 439 -3.14 4.22 18.07
C GLY A 439 -2.21 4.75 16.98
N VAL A 440 -2.76 4.97 15.80
CA VAL A 440 -2.04 5.47 14.61
C VAL A 440 -2.50 6.89 14.29
N PRO A 441 -1.76 7.94 14.72
CA PRO A 441 -2.12 9.32 14.44
C PRO A 441 -1.90 9.69 12.96
N ASP A 442 -2.97 10.02 12.23
CA ASP A 442 -2.90 10.41 10.81
C ASP A 442 -1.94 11.57 10.53
N ARG A 443 -1.75 12.49 11.48
CA ARG A 443 -0.82 13.61 11.36
C ARG A 443 0.64 13.18 11.14
N ILE A 444 1.01 11.97 11.59
CA ILE A 444 2.37 11.44 11.44
C ILE A 444 2.52 10.78 10.06
N LEU A 445 1.47 10.13 9.58
CA LEU A 445 1.46 9.48 8.27
C LEU A 445 1.21 10.47 7.12
N ASN A 446 0.51 11.59 7.39
CA ASN A 446 0.18 12.63 6.41
C ASN A 446 0.56 14.02 6.95
N PRO A 447 1.84 14.37 7.05
CA PRO A 447 2.29 15.66 7.60
C PRO A 447 1.82 16.88 6.81
N SER A 448 1.53 16.74 5.51
CA SER A 448 1.05 17.83 4.64
C SER A 448 -0.40 18.27 4.90
N SER A 449 -1.20 17.50 5.64
CA SER A 449 -2.58 17.88 5.97
C SER A 449 -2.70 19.01 7.02
N ASN A 450 -1.61 19.39 7.66
CA ASN A 450 -1.58 20.41 8.72
C ASN A 450 -1.42 21.86 8.22
N GLU A 451 -1.00 22.11 7.00
CA GLU A 451 -0.83 23.49 6.51
C GLU A 451 -2.15 24.19 6.11
N THR A 452 -3.24 23.45 5.93
CA THR A 452 -4.53 24.02 5.50
C THR A 452 -5.49 24.30 6.64
N LYS A 453 -5.19 23.92 7.90
CA LYS A 453 -6.10 24.11 9.06
C LYS A 453 -5.66 25.15 10.09
N THR A 454 -4.57 25.87 9.90
CA THR A 454 -4.06 26.84 10.91
C THR A 454 -4.49 28.30 10.71
N ASN A 455 -5.45 28.60 9.83
CA ASN A 455 -5.89 29.99 9.60
C ASN A 455 -7.36 30.27 9.89
N THR A 456 -7.96 29.61 10.86
CA THR A 456 -9.18 30.15 11.48
C THR A 456 -9.33 29.50 12.86
N LEU A 457 -8.94 30.20 13.91
CA LEU A 457 -9.56 30.26 15.21
C LEU A 457 -8.62 30.89 16.26
N LYS A 458 -8.54 32.22 16.21
CA LYS A 458 -8.30 32.99 17.45
C LYS A 458 -9.68 33.42 17.94
N GLN A 459 -10.15 32.86 19.03
CA GLN A 459 -10.95 33.61 20.03
C GLN A 459 -11.16 32.77 21.30
N ASN A 460 -10.52 33.24 22.30
CA ASN A 460 -10.78 33.36 23.75
C ASN A 460 -11.41 32.22 24.58
N PRO A 461 -10.79 31.92 25.73
CA PRO A 461 -11.33 31.03 26.75
C PRO A 461 -12.18 31.82 27.75
N GLY A 462 -13.41 31.45 27.89
CA GLY A 462 -14.32 32.02 28.92
C GLY A 462 -15.41 31.05 29.31
N ARG A 463 -15.21 30.36 30.44
CA ARG A 463 -16.22 29.87 31.40
C ARG A 463 -17.59 29.43 30.88
N ASN A 464 -17.97 28.15 31.03
CA ASN A 464 -18.97 27.82 32.07
C ASN A 464 -19.22 26.29 32.12
N LYS A 465 -19.00 25.76 33.32
CA LYS A 465 -19.58 24.47 33.75
C LYS A 465 -21.09 24.67 33.91
N LYS A 466 -21.86 23.81 33.29
CA LYS A 466 -23.17 23.23 33.65
C LYS A 466 -23.96 22.91 32.39
N HIS A 467 -24.03 21.61 32.04
CA HIS A 467 -25.22 20.99 31.44
C HIS A 467 -24.90 19.58 30.92
N SER A 468 -24.74 18.64 31.86
CA SER A 468 -24.51 17.23 31.55
C SER A 468 -25.76 16.35 31.74
N LYS A 469 -26.92 16.79 31.30
CA LYS A 469 -28.14 15.98 31.39
C LYS A 469 -29.09 16.06 30.18
N LYS A 470 -28.79 16.80 29.12
CA LYS A 470 -29.64 16.85 27.91
C LYS A 470 -29.06 16.14 26.67
N ALA A 471 -27.77 15.78 26.66
CA ALA A 471 -27.12 15.18 25.50
C ALA A 471 -27.43 13.66 25.32
N ASP A 472 -27.76 12.96 26.40
CA ASP A 472 -28.02 11.52 26.36
C ASP A 472 -29.38 11.13 25.75
N GLY A 473 -30.35 12.08 25.70
CA GLY A 473 -31.67 11.90 25.10
C GLY A 473 -31.68 11.84 23.58
N GLY A 474 -30.89 12.70 22.93
CA GLY A 474 -30.87 12.82 21.47
C GLY A 474 -30.18 11.62 20.79
N ILE A 475 -29.10 11.12 21.37
CA ILE A 475 -28.39 9.92 20.85
C ILE A 475 -29.25 8.68 20.94
N ARG A 476 -30.05 8.54 22.03
CA ARG A 476 -30.99 7.40 22.18
C ARG A 476 -32.15 7.48 21.20
N GLU A 477 -32.60 8.67 20.84
CA GLU A 477 -33.68 8.88 19.88
C GLU A 477 -33.23 8.53 18.45
N ILE A 478 -32.06 9.01 18.04
CA ILE A 478 -31.46 8.69 16.74
C ILE A 478 -31.16 7.19 16.61
N ASN A 479 -30.65 6.53 17.64
CA ASN A 479 -30.44 5.08 17.63
C ASN A 479 -31.74 4.29 17.51
N ARG A 480 -32.85 4.78 18.08
CA ARG A 480 -34.18 4.15 17.90
C ARG A 480 -34.71 4.34 16.47
N GLU A 481 -34.44 5.48 15.86
CA GLU A 481 -34.83 5.73 14.47
C GLU A 481 -34.01 4.91 13.51
N LEU A 482 -32.69 4.80 13.71
CA LEU A 482 -31.81 3.92 12.94
C LEU A 482 -32.31 2.46 12.97
N THR A 483 -32.60 1.91 14.15
CA THR A 483 -33.12 0.53 14.27
C THR A 483 -34.48 0.33 13.59
N LYS A 484 -35.32 1.37 13.52
CA LYS A 484 -36.60 1.31 12.80
C LYS A 484 -36.41 1.32 11.27
N ILE A 485 -35.46 2.11 10.78
CA ILE A 485 -35.16 2.19 9.36
C ILE A 485 -34.46 0.92 8.89
N GLU A 486 -33.51 0.36 9.66
CA GLU A 486 -32.90 -0.93 9.40
C GLU A 486 -33.95 -2.04 9.19
N LYS A 487 -34.89 -2.16 10.12
CA LYS A 487 -35.97 -3.17 10.00
C LYS A 487 -36.89 -2.94 8.79
N LYS A 488 -37.06 -1.69 8.36
CA LYS A 488 -37.86 -1.38 7.16
C LYS A 488 -37.07 -1.71 5.90
N TRP A 489 -35.79 -1.41 5.90
CA TRP A 489 -34.88 -1.72 4.80
C TRP A 489 -34.72 -3.24 4.62
N GLU A 490 -34.49 -4.02 5.69
CA GLU A 490 -34.47 -5.49 5.65
C GLU A 490 -35.75 -6.10 5.01
N LYS A 491 -36.92 -5.52 5.35
CA LYS A 491 -38.19 -5.95 4.75
C LYS A 491 -38.30 -5.59 3.26
N ALA A 492 -37.84 -4.39 2.89
CA ALA A 492 -37.86 -3.96 1.49
C ALA A 492 -36.90 -4.80 0.64
N GLU A 493 -35.74 -5.18 1.19
CA GLU A 493 -34.75 -6.03 0.53
C GLU A 493 -35.26 -7.47 0.39
N ALA A 494 -35.89 -8.04 1.43
CA ALA A 494 -36.53 -9.36 1.36
C ALA A 494 -37.64 -9.38 0.29
N HIS A 495 -38.45 -8.34 0.21
CA HIS A 495 -39.49 -8.22 -0.83
C HIS A 495 -38.89 -8.12 -2.23
N LEU A 496 -37.80 -7.41 -2.39
CA LEU A 496 -37.08 -7.30 -3.67
C LEU A 496 -36.48 -8.65 -4.09
N LEU A 497 -36.06 -9.47 -3.13
CA LEU A 497 -35.55 -10.82 -3.37
C LEU A 497 -36.67 -11.76 -3.83
N GLU A 498 -37.85 -11.69 -3.18
CA GLU A 498 -39.03 -12.47 -3.59
C GLU A 498 -39.51 -12.13 -5.02
N ILE A 499 -39.47 -10.82 -5.39
CA ILE A 499 -39.83 -10.40 -6.75
C ILE A 499 -38.79 -10.92 -7.76
N LYS A 500 -37.49 -10.89 -7.42
CA LYS A 500 -36.43 -11.45 -8.27
C LYS A 500 -36.59 -12.97 -8.47
N GLU A 501 -36.94 -13.71 -7.42
CA GLU A 501 -37.22 -15.15 -7.54
C GLU A 501 -38.43 -15.44 -8.44
N LYS A 502 -39.50 -14.66 -8.34
CA LYS A 502 -40.66 -14.76 -9.22
C LYS A 502 -40.33 -14.42 -10.67
N LEU A 503 -39.49 -13.43 -10.93
CA LEU A 503 -39.04 -13.05 -12.26
C LEU A 503 -38.12 -14.10 -12.91
N ASN A 504 -37.48 -14.97 -12.11
CA ASN A 504 -36.69 -16.10 -12.61
C ASN A 504 -37.51 -17.32 -13.01
N ASP A 505 -38.84 -17.32 -12.78
CA ASP A 505 -39.71 -18.43 -13.15
C ASP A 505 -40.01 -18.41 -14.67
N PRO A 506 -39.60 -19.45 -15.43
CA PRO A 506 -39.85 -19.51 -16.87
C PRO A 506 -41.36 -19.52 -17.26
N GLU A 507 -42.24 -19.91 -16.34
CA GLU A 507 -43.70 -19.93 -16.58
C GLU A 507 -44.28 -18.50 -16.64
N LEU A 508 -43.67 -17.53 -15.97
CA LEU A 508 -44.12 -16.15 -15.95
C LEU A 508 -44.11 -15.50 -17.36
N PHE A 509 -43.14 -15.87 -18.21
CA PHE A 509 -43.03 -15.34 -19.58
C PHE A 509 -44.12 -15.84 -20.52
N LYS A 510 -44.99 -16.76 -20.10
CA LYS A 510 -46.18 -17.14 -20.85
C LYS A 510 -47.31 -16.10 -20.73
N ASN A 511 -47.22 -15.20 -19.74
CA ASN A 511 -48.21 -14.15 -19.50
C ASN A 511 -47.56 -12.74 -19.49
N PRO A 512 -47.44 -12.07 -20.68
CA PRO A 512 -46.68 -10.81 -20.80
C PRO A 512 -47.16 -9.70 -19.85
N LYS A 513 -48.46 -9.65 -19.53
CA LYS A 513 -49.02 -8.62 -18.63
C LYS A 513 -48.61 -8.80 -17.17
N GLU A 514 -48.45 -10.04 -16.70
CA GLU A 514 -47.97 -10.32 -15.34
C GLU A 514 -46.46 -10.08 -15.22
N ALA A 515 -45.69 -10.38 -16.25
CA ALA A 515 -44.27 -10.10 -16.32
C ALA A 515 -43.99 -8.58 -16.28
N GLU A 516 -44.75 -7.78 -17.04
CA GLU A 516 -44.64 -6.33 -17.08
C GLU A 516 -45.01 -5.69 -15.70
N ALA A 517 -46.07 -6.19 -15.04
CA ALA A 517 -46.48 -5.74 -13.73
C ALA A 517 -45.38 -6.02 -12.67
N LEU A 518 -44.75 -7.20 -12.68
CA LEU A 518 -43.67 -7.58 -11.79
C LEU A 518 -42.38 -6.79 -12.01
N VAL A 519 -42.07 -6.38 -13.24
CA VAL A 519 -40.94 -5.49 -13.55
C VAL A 519 -41.18 -4.10 -12.93
N ILE A 520 -42.39 -3.53 -13.08
CA ILE A 520 -42.73 -2.25 -12.45
C ILE A 520 -42.69 -2.36 -10.92
N GLU A 521 -43.16 -3.48 -10.37
CA GLU A 521 -43.07 -3.74 -8.92
C GLU A 521 -41.61 -3.85 -8.44
N GLN A 522 -40.73 -4.45 -9.24
CA GLN A 522 -39.30 -4.53 -8.97
C GLN A 522 -38.66 -3.14 -8.92
N GLU A 523 -38.95 -2.27 -9.90
CA GLU A 523 -38.43 -0.90 -9.93
C GLU A 523 -38.88 -0.12 -8.69
N THR A 524 -40.17 -0.18 -8.35
CA THR A 524 -40.73 0.51 -7.19
C THR A 524 -40.15 -0.01 -5.86
N ALA A 525 -39.93 -1.33 -5.74
CA ALA A 525 -39.31 -1.92 -4.56
C ALA A 525 -37.83 -1.54 -4.44
N ARG A 526 -37.11 -1.41 -5.57
CA ARG A 526 -35.71 -0.96 -5.63
C ARG A 526 -35.57 0.49 -5.20
N ASP A 527 -36.45 1.36 -5.72
CA ASP A 527 -36.45 2.78 -5.35
C ASP A 527 -36.74 2.98 -3.86
N ASN A 528 -37.70 2.23 -3.30
CA ASN A 528 -38.01 2.26 -1.88
C ASN A 528 -36.84 1.79 -1.00
N ALA A 529 -36.14 0.72 -1.38
CA ALA A 529 -34.95 0.24 -0.67
C ALA A 529 -33.82 1.27 -0.71
N SER A 530 -33.61 1.92 -1.86
CA SER A 530 -32.61 2.97 -2.06
C SER A 530 -32.91 4.24 -1.23
N GLU A 531 -34.17 4.62 -1.11
CA GLU A 531 -34.60 5.76 -0.30
C GLU A 531 -34.39 5.50 1.21
N LEU A 532 -34.72 4.29 1.66
CA LEU A 532 -34.49 3.88 3.05
C LEU A 532 -33.00 3.86 3.40
N MET A 533 -32.12 3.45 2.47
CA MET A 533 -30.67 3.46 2.65
C MET A 533 -30.14 4.89 2.79
N ARG A 534 -30.58 5.82 1.94
CA ARG A 534 -30.20 7.24 2.06
C ARG A 534 -30.65 7.88 3.37
N LEU A 535 -31.84 7.51 3.85
CA LEU A 535 -32.33 7.96 5.15
C LEU A 535 -31.48 7.40 6.30
N TRP A 536 -31.07 6.15 6.21
CA TRP A 536 -30.19 5.51 7.17
C TRP A 536 -28.82 6.22 7.23
N GLU A 537 -28.19 6.44 6.08
CA GLU A 537 -26.91 7.17 5.97
C GLU A 537 -27.00 8.58 6.57
N SER A 538 -28.09 9.30 6.30
CA SER A 538 -28.29 10.65 6.85
C SER A 538 -28.44 10.69 8.37
N LEU A 539 -29.01 9.65 8.96
CA LEU A 539 -29.14 9.52 10.42
C LEU A 539 -27.85 9.06 11.07
N GLU A 540 -27.08 8.20 10.41
CA GLU A 540 -25.78 7.78 10.89
C GLU A 540 -24.79 8.95 10.91
N GLU A 541 -24.79 9.79 9.89
CA GLU A 541 -23.98 11.01 9.85
C GLU A 541 -24.40 11.99 10.95
N LYS A 542 -25.70 12.16 11.22
CA LYS A 542 -26.20 12.96 12.36
C LYS A 542 -25.74 12.38 13.70
N LEU A 543 -25.74 11.06 13.84
CA LEU A 543 -25.26 10.38 15.04
C LEU A 543 -23.75 10.59 15.24
N ARG A 544 -22.97 10.55 14.16
CA ARG A 544 -21.53 10.80 14.14
C ARG A 544 -21.23 12.23 14.59
N ILE A 545 -21.87 13.22 13.97
CA ILE A 545 -21.72 14.64 14.34
C ILE A 545 -22.10 14.88 15.80
N GLN A 546 -23.12 14.20 16.29
CA GLN A 546 -23.59 14.36 17.67
C GLN A 546 -22.67 13.65 18.69
N ARG A 547 -21.94 12.62 18.28
CA ARG A 547 -20.88 11.96 19.08
C ARG A 547 -19.59 12.78 19.11
N GLU A 548 -19.26 13.46 18.03
CA GLU A 548 -18.09 14.34 17.95
C GLU A 548 -18.28 15.66 18.73
N ASN A 549 -19.53 16.08 18.94
CA ASN A 549 -19.88 17.29 19.69
C ASN A 549 -20.16 17.05 21.19
N ASN A 550 -20.05 15.80 21.67
CA ASN A 550 -20.17 15.41 23.08
C ASN A 550 -18.83 14.95 23.68
#